data_465a46b35cd52a4163a469dd3525d414
#
_entry.id   465a46b35cd52a4163a469dd3525d414
#
_cell.length_a   1.000
_cell.length_b   1.000
_cell.length_c   1.000
_cell.angle_alpha   90.00
_cell.angle_beta   90.00
_cell.angle_gamma   90.00
#
_symmetry.space_group_name_H-M   'P 1'
#
loop_
_entity.id
_entity.type
_entity.pdbx_description
1 polymer ?
#
loop_
_entity_poly.entity_id
_entity_poly.type
_entity_poly.pdbx_seq_one_letter_code
_entity_poly.pdbx_strand_id
1 'polypeptide(L)'
;MKRKQFVPALAAVMLLTGCMSGRTYEDLPAPAYEKSTLQPVGDYSTHHSYEGVPAVREETLASYRSKDGICRIDAKAHYYDVTLDMTGGDAYAVGAAYAEALKQLPVQFEQMTEDYLYDTMNTVYRSADSLAVIGSDPAHKTELIAGRVHTLKAALPARYRQEMDGFASQFSGGDTGFVQDGRLSQDEADLLHLIPDVLRETACSGITVNGSRTVSGKRLTARLMEWDLGRENAMTAGNCVVHFRNGDHSVTSVTSLGLLDIITGANDDGVFAAVLDVGSREELYDCTGKTSYTYAVREALETCTTARECGEYLTRRASGFPYNHNVFITDENSAFVAEDCHTEYDGVPLLRDESTPLLDTLEWDAPDCLCVVNAFAAKGQGDQMTGTKHNILRWEKYRRLFSGTEKLSLERFKTLMTAEKAGTEFTEIRGNGLVFLLIADYDTHTLQAAFTGREGVADMPDFLDLGVFY
;
A
#
# COMPACT_ATOMS: atom_id res chain seq x y z
N MET A 1 48.83 37.20 15.68
CA MET A 1 48.34 35.79 15.78
C MET A 1 46.83 35.78 15.59
N LYS A 2 46.36 35.46 14.40
CA LYS A 2 44.94 35.37 14.08
C LYS A 2 44.54 33.89 14.12
N ARG A 3 43.66 33.52 15.04
CA ARG A 3 43.06 32.19 15.10
C ARG A 3 42.04 32.08 13.96
N LYS A 4 42.29 31.19 13.04
CA LYS A 4 41.31 30.71 12.04
C LYS A 4 40.37 29.73 12.73
N GLN A 5 39.09 30.09 12.80
CA GLN A 5 38.03 29.15 13.15
C GLN A 5 37.80 28.21 11.96
N PHE A 6 37.95 26.93 12.18
CA PHE A 6 37.52 25.88 11.29
C PHE A 6 36.00 25.70 11.52
N VAL A 7 35.25 25.97 10.51
CA VAL A 7 33.85 25.52 10.41
C VAL A 7 33.87 24.15 9.67
N PRO A 8 33.43 23.08 10.26
CA PRO A 8 33.33 21.83 9.53
C PRO A 8 32.16 21.91 8.52
N ALA A 9 32.49 21.67 7.28
CA ALA A 9 31.50 21.42 6.22
C ALA A 9 30.76 20.10 6.51
N LEU A 10 29.56 20.22 7.05
CA LEU A 10 28.59 19.13 7.17
C LEU A 10 27.37 19.49 6.33
N ALA A 11 27.56 19.51 5.04
CA ALA A 11 26.49 19.74 4.09
C ALA A 11 26.87 19.10 2.76
N ALA A 12 26.75 17.79 2.66
CA ALA A 12 26.67 17.08 1.36
C ALA A 12 26.57 15.55 1.56
N VAL A 13 25.54 15.05 2.25
CA VAL A 13 25.06 13.67 2.13
C VAL A 13 23.58 13.64 2.52
N MET A 14 22.74 14.36 1.81
CA MET A 14 21.28 14.27 1.96
C MET A 14 20.60 14.42 0.60
N LEU A 15 20.99 13.60 -0.34
CA LEU A 15 20.37 13.64 -1.65
C LEU A 15 20.52 12.29 -2.36
N LEU A 16 20.06 11.20 -1.76
CA LEU A 16 19.92 9.93 -2.49
C LEU A 16 19.11 8.88 -1.68
N THR A 17 17.97 9.28 -1.11
CA THR A 17 16.93 8.30 -0.70
C THR A 17 15.59 9.02 -0.82
N GLY A 18 15.08 9.04 -2.01
CA GLY A 18 13.85 9.77 -2.34
C GLY A 18 12.59 8.98 -2.09
N CYS A 19 12.40 8.37 -0.91
CA CYS A 19 11.11 7.82 -0.51
C CYS A 19 11.06 7.55 0.99
N MET A 20 11.57 8.48 1.82
CA MET A 20 11.50 8.27 3.25
C MET A 20 11.45 9.61 3.94
N SER A 21 10.28 10.07 4.19
CA SER A 21 10.14 11.31 4.93
C SER A 21 9.52 11.08 6.30
N GLY A 22 10.36 10.65 7.22
CA GLY A 22 10.20 11.12 8.59
C GLY A 22 10.64 12.57 8.66
N ARG A 23 10.01 13.48 7.93
CA ARG A 23 10.18 14.90 8.10
C ARG A 23 9.06 15.41 8.95
N THR A 24 9.40 16.07 10.04
CA THR A 24 8.46 16.93 10.75
C THR A 24 7.90 17.94 9.77
N TYR A 25 6.61 18.10 9.79
CA TYR A 25 5.89 19.08 8.96
C TYR A 25 6.22 20.54 9.33
N GLU A 26 7.03 20.78 10.35
CA GLU A 26 7.51 22.10 10.76
C GLU A 26 8.36 22.83 9.72
N ASP A 27 8.97 22.09 8.78
CA ASP A 27 9.81 22.67 7.74
C ASP A 27 9.07 22.91 6.39
N LEU A 28 7.81 22.59 6.31
CA LEU A 28 7.01 23.03 5.18
C LEU A 28 6.52 24.43 5.51
N PRO A 29 6.99 25.50 4.80
CA PRO A 29 6.31 26.76 4.87
C PRO A 29 4.83 26.50 4.62
N ALA A 30 3.96 27.14 5.42
CA ALA A 30 2.54 27.18 5.13
C ALA A 30 2.36 27.33 3.63
N PRO A 31 1.58 26.50 2.97
CA PRO A 31 1.68 26.26 1.54
C PRO A 31 1.48 27.56 0.77
N ALA A 32 2.56 28.25 0.51
CA ALA A 32 2.63 29.11 -0.63
C ALA A 32 2.71 28.16 -1.86
N TYR A 33 1.71 27.31 -2.01
CA TYR A 33 1.41 26.68 -3.25
C TYR A 33 0.86 27.78 -4.16
N GLU A 34 1.77 28.59 -4.67
CA GLU A 34 1.45 29.48 -5.75
C GLU A 34 1.30 28.61 -7.01
N LYS A 35 0.06 28.46 -7.48
CA LYS A 35 -0.28 27.78 -8.75
C LYS A 35 0.64 28.19 -9.90
N SER A 36 1.17 29.41 -9.85
CA SER A 36 2.06 29.99 -10.86
C SER A 36 3.50 29.48 -10.83
N THR A 37 3.96 28.85 -9.74
CA THR A 37 5.35 28.41 -9.61
C THR A 37 5.59 26.96 -10.04
N LEU A 38 4.53 26.16 -10.20
CA LEU A 38 4.66 24.89 -10.90
C LEU A 38 4.77 25.19 -12.39
N GLN A 39 6.01 25.25 -12.85
CA GLN A 39 6.28 25.32 -14.30
C GLN A 39 5.42 24.30 -15.03
N PRO A 40 4.86 24.64 -16.20
CA PRO A 40 4.14 23.70 -17.01
C PRO A 40 5.01 22.46 -17.16
N VAL A 41 4.56 21.36 -16.60
CA VAL A 41 5.23 20.09 -16.78
C VAL A 41 5.19 19.82 -18.26
N GLY A 42 6.35 19.72 -18.90
CA GLY A 42 6.45 19.53 -20.34
C GLY A 42 5.66 18.32 -20.80
N ASP A 43 5.45 18.25 -22.08
CA ASP A 43 4.69 17.22 -22.77
C ASP A 43 5.00 15.83 -22.17
N TYR A 44 3.98 15.15 -21.63
CA TYR A 44 4.10 13.77 -21.23
C TYR A 44 4.14 12.93 -22.50
N SER A 45 5.31 12.86 -23.12
CA SER A 45 5.49 11.95 -24.23
C SER A 45 5.41 10.53 -23.66
N THR A 46 4.33 9.85 -24.01
CA THR A 46 4.27 8.40 -23.84
C THR A 46 5.24 7.82 -24.85
N HIS A 47 6.38 7.32 -24.37
CA HIS A 47 7.37 6.70 -25.25
C HIS A 47 6.94 5.31 -25.73
N HIS A 48 5.84 4.78 -25.19
CA HIS A 48 5.32 3.45 -25.51
C HIS A 48 3.78 3.46 -25.55
N SER A 49 3.19 2.39 -26.09
CA SER A 49 1.75 2.19 -26.17
C SER A 49 1.42 0.72 -25.83
N TYR A 50 0.33 0.53 -25.13
CA TYR A 50 -0.23 -0.81 -24.89
C TYR A 50 -1.30 -1.21 -25.90
N GLU A 51 -1.49 -0.43 -26.97
CA GLU A 51 -2.41 -0.81 -28.04
C GLU A 51 -1.99 -2.14 -28.67
N GLY A 52 -2.89 -3.12 -28.65
CA GLY A 52 -2.63 -4.46 -29.14
C GLY A 52 -1.71 -5.31 -28.26
N VAL A 53 -1.36 -4.84 -27.05
CA VAL A 53 -0.57 -5.60 -26.07
C VAL A 53 -1.49 -6.17 -24.99
N PRO A 54 -1.92 -7.45 -25.08
CA PRO A 54 -2.77 -8.06 -24.09
C PRO A 54 -2.03 -8.30 -22.78
N ALA A 55 -2.78 -8.38 -21.68
CA ALA A 55 -2.22 -8.90 -20.43
C ALA A 55 -1.86 -10.40 -20.59
N VAL A 56 -0.79 -10.79 -19.93
CA VAL A 56 -0.23 -12.14 -20.00
C VAL A 56 -0.80 -13.00 -18.87
N ARG A 57 -1.41 -14.14 -19.19
CA ARG A 57 -1.78 -15.13 -18.18
C ARG A 57 -0.65 -16.13 -18.04
N GLU A 58 -0.01 -16.16 -16.87
CA GLU A 58 1.11 -17.03 -16.62
C GLU A 58 0.70 -18.45 -16.29
N GLU A 59 1.45 -19.42 -16.81
CA GLU A 59 1.30 -20.83 -16.45
C GLU A 59 1.87 -21.11 -15.04
N THR A 60 1.33 -22.15 -14.40
CA THR A 60 1.88 -22.66 -13.14
C THR A 60 3.15 -23.44 -13.39
N LEU A 61 4.27 -23.00 -12.84
CA LEU A 61 5.57 -23.65 -12.95
C LEU A 61 5.75 -24.77 -11.92
N ALA A 62 5.21 -24.56 -10.71
CA ALA A 62 5.24 -25.52 -9.60
C ALA A 62 4.07 -25.28 -8.67
N SER A 63 3.65 -26.31 -7.91
CA SER A 63 2.60 -26.20 -6.91
C SER A 63 3.06 -26.76 -5.57
N TYR A 64 2.77 -26.05 -4.51
CA TYR A 64 3.07 -26.43 -3.13
C TYR A 64 1.75 -26.47 -2.34
N ARG A 65 1.65 -27.34 -1.35
CA ARG A 65 0.42 -27.50 -0.59
C ARG A 65 0.71 -27.82 0.87
N SER A 66 -0.17 -27.35 1.76
CA SER A 66 -0.23 -27.85 3.12
C SER A 66 -0.73 -29.31 3.12
N LYS A 67 -0.38 -30.07 4.16
CA LYS A 67 -0.76 -31.49 4.27
C LYS A 67 -2.27 -31.71 4.38
N ASP A 68 -2.97 -30.77 4.99
CA ASP A 68 -4.42 -30.76 5.14
C ASP A 68 -5.16 -30.28 3.89
N GLY A 69 -4.44 -29.67 2.94
CA GLY A 69 -4.99 -29.14 1.69
C GLY A 69 -5.66 -27.78 1.81
N ILE A 70 -5.63 -27.14 2.98
CA ILE A 70 -6.20 -25.81 3.22
C ILE A 70 -5.45 -24.74 2.41
N CYS A 71 -4.13 -24.86 2.28
CA CYS A 71 -3.31 -23.94 1.51
C CYS A 71 -2.76 -24.59 0.24
N ARG A 72 -2.85 -23.86 -0.88
CA ARG A 72 -2.16 -24.16 -2.14
C ARG A 72 -1.42 -22.91 -2.62
N ILE A 73 -0.16 -23.07 -3.02
CA ILE A 73 0.66 -22.03 -3.63
C ILE A 73 1.10 -22.51 -5.02
N ASP A 74 0.70 -21.80 -6.05
CA ASP A 74 1.14 -22.02 -7.42
C ASP A 74 2.21 -20.98 -7.78
N ALA A 75 3.45 -21.41 -7.96
CA ALA A 75 4.51 -20.54 -8.41
C ALA A 75 4.33 -20.19 -9.89
N LYS A 76 4.31 -18.93 -10.23
CA LYS A 76 4.30 -18.36 -11.57
C LYS A 76 5.69 -17.81 -11.88
N ALA A 77 5.88 -17.23 -13.06
CA ALA A 77 7.18 -16.65 -13.43
C ALA A 77 7.49 -15.37 -12.61
N HIS A 78 6.49 -14.54 -12.30
CA HIS A 78 6.69 -13.24 -11.67
C HIS A 78 5.98 -13.07 -10.33
N TYR A 79 5.14 -14.02 -9.91
CA TYR A 79 4.43 -13.97 -8.64
C TYR A 79 4.05 -15.37 -8.15
N TYR A 80 3.55 -15.45 -6.93
CA TYR A 80 2.93 -16.64 -6.35
C TYR A 80 1.42 -16.43 -6.26
N ASP A 81 0.66 -17.43 -6.70
CA ASP A 81 -0.79 -17.48 -6.63
C ASP A 81 -1.18 -18.40 -5.47
N VAL A 82 -1.69 -17.83 -4.39
CA VAL A 82 -2.01 -18.52 -3.15
C VAL A 82 -3.52 -18.67 -3.01
N THR A 83 -3.97 -19.86 -2.70
CA THR A 83 -5.36 -20.13 -2.33
C THR A 83 -5.41 -20.63 -0.89
N LEU A 84 -6.19 -19.96 -0.04
CA LEU A 84 -6.51 -20.33 1.33
C LEU A 84 -7.98 -20.70 1.42
N ASP A 85 -8.28 -21.94 1.79
CA ASP A 85 -9.65 -22.41 2.01
C ASP A 85 -10.10 -22.07 3.44
N MET A 86 -10.98 -21.05 3.54
CA MET A 86 -11.52 -20.57 4.82
C MET A 86 -12.80 -21.30 5.23
N THR A 87 -13.33 -22.20 4.40
CA THR A 87 -14.66 -22.80 4.59
C THR A 87 -14.73 -23.75 5.81
N GLY A 88 -13.59 -24.26 6.24
CA GLY A 88 -13.51 -25.11 7.44
C GLY A 88 -13.74 -24.39 8.78
N GLY A 89 -13.67 -23.06 8.78
CA GLY A 89 -13.90 -22.21 9.95
C GLY A 89 -12.83 -22.26 11.06
N ASP A 90 -11.75 -23.05 10.90
CA ASP A 90 -10.63 -23.11 11.82
C ASP A 90 -9.54 -22.12 11.39
N ALA A 91 -9.60 -20.93 11.95
CA ALA A 91 -8.67 -19.84 11.62
C ALA A 91 -7.20 -20.17 11.97
N TYR A 92 -6.97 -20.89 13.06
CA TYR A 92 -5.62 -21.34 13.42
C TYR A 92 -5.05 -22.31 12.36
N ALA A 93 -5.85 -23.27 11.92
CA ALA A 93 -5.45 -24.22 10.88
C ALA A 93 -5.13 -23.50 9.55
N VAL A 94 -5.88 -22.46 9.18
CA VAL A 94 -5.59 -21.65 7.97
C VAL A 94 -4.22 -21.00 8.04
N GLY A 95 -3.90 -20.32 9.14
CA GLY A 95 -2.58 -19.70 9.32
C GLY A 95 -1.46 -20.74 9.30
N ALA A 96 -1.62 -21.86 10.02
CA ALA A 96 -0.64 -22.94 10.06
C ALA A 96 -0.43 -23.56 8.66
N ALA A 97 -1.50 -23.78 7.91
CA ALA A 97 -1.44 -24.34 6.56
C ALA A 97 -0.70 -23.40 5.59
N TYR A 98 -0.92 -22.08 5.71
CA TYR A 98 -0.22 -21.11 4.88
C TYR A 98 1.29 -21.16 5.14
N ALA A 99 1.71 -21.07 6.40
CA ALA A 99 3.12 -21.13 6.77
C ALA A 99 3.77 -22.49 6.39
N GLU A 100 3.05 -23.61 6.56
CA GLU A 100 3.53 -24.93 6.13
C GLU A 100 3.81 -24.99 4.63
N ALA A 101 2.95 -24.39 3.81
CA ALA A 101 3.15 -24.32 2.36
C ALA A 101 4.30 -23.38 1.98
N LEU A 102 4.42 -22.21 2.63
CA LEU A 102 5.53 -21.25 2.42
C LEU A 102 6.90 -21.86 2.67
N LYS A 103 7.04 -22.70 3.68
CA LYS A 103 8.30 -23.38 3.99
C LYS A 103 8.79 -24.36 2.92
N GLN A 104 7.93 -24.73 1.97
CA GLN A 104 8.29 -25.60 0.83
C GLN A 104 8.84 -24.81 -0.35
N LEU A 105 8.68 -23.48 -0.35
CA LEU A 105 9.13 -22.64 -1.46
C LEU A 105 10.66 -22.54 -1.53
N PRO A 106 11.23 -22.40 -2.74
CA PRO A 106 12.66 -22.23 -2.91
C PRO A 106 13.19 -20.89 -2.39
N VAL A 107 12.33 -19.93 -2.10
CA VAL A 107 12.68 -18.55 -1.72
C VAL A 107 13.24 -18.42 -0.30
N GLN A 108 13.38 -19.49 0.48
CA GLN A 108 13.81 -19.45 1.89
C GLN A 108 13.05 -18.39 2.70
N PHE A 109 11.74 -18.57 2.78
CA PHE A 109 10.80 -17.57 3.26
C PHE A 109 11.18 -16.95 4.63
N GLU A 110 11.62 -17.76 5.62
CA GLU A 110 11.99 -17.25 6.94
C GLU A 110 13.15 -16.24 6.85
N GLN A 111 14.23 -16.62 6.19
CA GLN A 111 15.41 -15.76 6.04
C GLN A 111 15.08 -14.48 5.26
N MET A 112 14.35 -14.61 4.14
CA MET A 112 13.95 -13.47 3.33
C MET A 112 13.09 -12.48 4.13
N THR A 113 12.14 -13.01 4.90
CA THR A 113 11.24 -12.19 5.71
C THR A 113 11.97 -11.51 6.85
N GLU A 114 12.79 -12.23 7.58
CA GLU A 114 13.59 -11.69 8.67
C GLU A 114 14.53 -10.58 8.17
N ASP A 115 15.30 -10.83 7.12
CA ASP A 115 16.19 -9.83 6.52
C ASP A 115 15.43 -8.57 6.13
N TYR A 116 14.24 -8.73 5.56
CA TYR A 116 13.37 -7.61 5.22
C TYR A 116 12.87 -6.84 6.44
N LEU A 117 12.37 -7.52 7.47
CA LEU A 117 11.89 -6.89 8.69
C LEU A 117 12.98 -6.04 9.35
N TYR A 118 14.21 -6.58 9.45
CA TYR A 118 15.33 -5.85 10.05
C TYR A 118 15.80 -4.69 9.19
N ASP A 119 15.82 -4.84 7.88
CA ASP A 119 16.16 -3.75 6.95
C ASP A 119 15.14 -2.61 7.08
N THR A 120 13.85 -2.93 7.07
CA THR A 120 12.75 -1.97 7.23
C THR A 120 12.80 -1.30 8.60
N MET A 121 12.90 -2.05 9.68
CA MET A 121 13.06 -1.48 11.02
C MET A 121 14.24 -0.50 11.10
N ASN A 122 15.37 -0.85 10.51
CA ASN A 122 16.57 0.00 10.52
C ASN A 122 16.40 1.26 9.66
N THR A 123 15.63 1.16 8.59
CA THR A 123 15.38 2.26 7.66
C THR A 123 14.37 3.25 8.23
N VAL A 124 13.23 2.77 8.70
CA VAL A 124 12.17 3.58 9.33
C VAL A 124 12.70 4.37 10.51
N TYR A 125 13.47 3.74 11.37
CA TYR A 125 13.99 4.38 12.59
C TYR A 125 15.24 5.22 12.39
N ARG A 126 15.64 5.50 11.17
CA ARG A 126 16.63 6.54 10.83
C ARG A 126 16.01 7.93 10.69
N SER A 127 14.70 8.04 10.65
CA SER A 127 14.03 9.34 10.61
C SER A 127 14.26 10.10 11.91
N ALA A 128 14.42 11.43 11.82
CA ALA A 128 14.70 12.28 12.99
C ALA A 128 13.60 12.19 14.05
N ASP A 129 12.35 12.02 13.62
CA ASP A 129 11.17 11.97 14.49
C ASP A 129 11.09 10.68 15.29
N SER A 130 11.36 9.55 14.62
CA SER A 130 11.44 8.26 15.29
C SER A 130 12.60 8.20 16.26
N LEU A 131 13.75 8.82 15.93
CA LEU A 131 14.90 8.91 16.83
C LEU A 131 14.60 9.79 18.08
N ALA A 132 13.78 10.83 17.94
CA ALA A 132 13.37 11.66 19.07
C ALA A 132 12.48 10.89 20.07
N VAL A 133 11.64 9.96 19.57
CA VAL A 133 10.72 9.18 20.40
C VAL A 133 11.35 7.90 20.96
N ILE A 134 12.28 7.28 20.22
CA ILE A 134 12.82 5.93 20.52
C ILE A 134 14.24 6.02 21.06
N GLY A 135 14.94 7.12 20.79
CA GLY A 135 16.37 7.25 21.04
C GLY A 135 17.23 6.43 20.07
N SER A 136 18.54 6.46 20.27
CA SER A 136 19.51 5.76 19.40
C SER A 136 19.81 4.33 19.84
N ASP A 137 19.17 3.84 20.93
CA ASP A 137 19.41 2.48 21.45
C ASP A 137 18.62 1.44 20.64
N PRO A 138 19.29 0.52 19.93
CA PRO A 138 18.62 -0.53 19.18
C PRO A 138 17.74 -1.45 20.04
N ALA A 139 18.12 -1.73 21.27
CA ALA A 139 17.34 -2.58 22.19
C ALA A 139 16.01 -1.91 22.56
N HIS A 140 16.01 -0.60 22.75
CA HIS A 140 14.79 0.17 23.02
C HIS A 140 13.83 0.17 21.82
N LYS A 141 14.36 0.20 20.60
CA LYS A 141 13.54 0.10 19.37
C LYS A 141 12.78 -1.21 19.28
N THR A 142 13.45 -2.33 19.49
CA THR A 142 12.81 -3.65 19.43
C THR A 142 11.76 -3.83 20.51
N GLU A 143 12.02 -3.35 21.72
CA GLU A 143 11.04 -3.35 22.81
C GLU A 143 9.79 -2.53 22.49
N LEU A 144 9.97 -1.35 21.87
CA LEU A 144 8.86 -0.51 21.47
C LEU A 144 8.03 -1.17 20.35
N ILE A 145 8.69 -1.75 19.34
CA ILE A 145 8.02 -2.47 18.25
C ILE A 145 7.23 -3.64 18.80
N ALA A 146 7.84 -4.47 19.67
CA ALA A 146 7.16 -5.58 20.32
C ALA A 146 5.92 -5.09 21.08
N GLY A 147 6.03 -4.01 21.85
CA GLY A 147 4.90 -3.42 22.56
C GLY A 147 3.75 -2.98 21.64
N ARG A 148 4.07 -2.38 20.50
CA ARG A 148 3.06 -2.00 19.47
C ARG A 148 2.39 -3.23 18.88
N VAL A 149 3.18 -4.22 18.46
CA VAL A 149 2.69 -5.49 17.88
C VAL A 149 1.73 -6.19 18.84
N HIS A 150 2.16 -6.40 20.10
CA HIS A 150 1.34 -7.06 21.11
C HIS A 150 0.03 -6.30 21.40
N THR A 151 0.09 -4.96 21.45
CA THR A 151 -1.08 -4.13 21.71
C THR A 151 -2.10 -4.23 20.58
N LEU A 152 -1.65 -4.10 19.34
CA LEU A 152 -2.52 -4.17 18.16
C LEU A 152 -3.07 -5.58 17.96
N LYS A 153 -2.22 -6.61 18.06
CA LYS A 153 -2.67 -8.00 17.97
C LYS A 153 -3.75 -8.32 19.01
N ALA A 154 -3.57 -7.89 20.26
CA ALA A 154 -4.55 -8.12 21.33
C ALA A 154 -5.92 -7.50 21.04
N ALA A 155 -5.95 -6.39 20.27
CA ALA A 155 -7.17 -5.70 19.88
C ALA A 155 -7.88 -6.28 18.65
N LEU A 156 -7.20 -7.15 17.88
CA LEU A 156 -7.81 -7.80 16.71
C LEU A 156 -8.96 -8.74 17.09
N PRO A 157 -9.95 -8.94 16.21
CA PRO A 157 -10.91 -10.04 16.32
C PRO A 157 -10.22 -11.39 16.52
N ALA A 158 -10.83 -12.28 17.32
CA ALA A 158 -10.23 -13.56 17.72
C ALA A 158 -9.78 -14.42 16.52
N ARG A 159 -10.55 -14.41 15.43
CA ARG A 159 -10.23 -15.19 14.21
C ARG A 159 -8.89 -14.77 13.59
N TYR A 160 -8.61 -13.47 13.48
CA TYR A 160 -7.36 -12.99 12.90
C TYR A 160 -6.16 -13.29 13.82
N ARG A 161 -6.33 -13.16 15.15
CA ARG A 161 -5.30 -13.59 16.09
C ARG A 161 -4.97 -15.07 15.94
N GLN A 162 -6.01 -15.91 15.79
CA GLN A 162 -5.82 -17.34 15.59
C GLN A 162 -5.11 -17.66 14.28
N GLU A 163 -5.42 -16.95 13.18
CA GLU A 163 -4.66 -17.08 11.93
C GLU A 163 -3.18 -16.74 12.14
N MET A 164 -2.88 -15.60 12.79
CA MET A 164 -1.51 -15.20 13.11
C MET A 164 -0.80 -16.20 14.01
N ASP A 165 -1.47 -16.70 15.06
CA ASP A 165 -0.91 -17.71 15.96
C ASP A 165 -0.62 -19.02 15.23
N GLY A 166 -1.53 -19.46 14.38
CA GLY A 166 -1.36 -20.63 13.53
C GLY A 166 -0.16 -20.49 12.59
N PHE A 167 -0.04 -19.32 11.93
CA PHE A 167 1.07 -19.01 11.04
C PHE A 167 2.41 -19.05 11.77
N ALA A 168 2.53 -18.35 12.88
CA ALA A 168 3.76 -18.29 13.66
C ALA A 168 4.16 -19.66 14.25
N SER A 169 3.19 -20.52 14.59
CA SER A 169 3.44 -21.84 15.16
C SER A 169 4.28 -22.78 14.29
N GLN A 170 4.41 -22.46 13.00
CA GLN A 170 5.16 -23.28 12.05
C GLN A 170 6.64 -22.92 12.00
N PHE A 171 7.05 -21.84 12.63
CA PHE A 171 8.44 -21.37 12.63
C PHE A 171 9.15 -21.73 13.94
N SER A 172 10.46 -21.66 13.96
CA SER A 172 11.27 -22.20 15.04
C SER A 172 12.13 -21.17 15.78
N GLY A 173 11.90 -19.86 15.53
CA GLY A 173 12.66 -18.77 16.14
C GLY A 173 12.32 -18.47 17.60
N GLY A 174 11.37 -19.22 18.20
CA GLY A 174 10.96 -19.05 19.58
C GLY A 174 9.68 -18.26 19.75
N ASP A 175 9.23 -18.09 21.01
CA ASP A 175 7.93 -17.48 21.31
C ASP A 175 8.00 -15.95 21.27
N THR A 176 9.11 -15.34 21.67
CA THR A 176 9.23 -13.88 21.81
C THR A 176 10.59 -13.37 21.40
N GLY A 177 10.60 -12.11 20.98
CA GLY A 177 11.81 -11.34 20.74
C GLY A 177 12.16 -11.18 19.26
N PHE A 178 13.05 -10.23 19.02
CA PHE A 178 13.59 -9.91 17.70
C PHE A 178 15.08 -10.29 17.69
N VAL A 179 15.42 -11.40 17.04
CA VAL A 179 16.79 -11.90 16.94
C VAL A 179 17.05 -12.33 15.51
N GLN A 180 17.89 -11.59 14.81
CA GLN A 180 18.23 -11.89 13.41
C GLN A 180 19.10 -13.17 13.34
N ASP A 181 18.46 -14.33 13.27
CA ASP A 181 19.12 -15.65 13.24
C ASP A 181 18.67 -16.56 12.07
N GLY A 182 17.91 -16.02 11.14
CA GLY A 182 17.38 -16.74 9.97
C GLY A 182 16.12 -17.54 10.26
N ARG A 183 15.44 -17.26 11.38
CA ARG A 183 14.23 -17.95 11.82
C ARG A 183 13.23 -16.95 12.36
N LEU A 184 11.97 -17.11 12.00
CA LEU A 184 10.93 -16.24 12.51
C LEU A 184 10.49 -16.67 13.92
N SER A 185 10.61 -15.76 14.89
CA SER A 185 9.92 -15.83 16.17
C SER A 185 8.43 -15.50 16.02
N GLN A 186 7.65 -15.70 17.08
CA GLN A 186 6.25 -15.26 17.14
C GLN A 186 6.16 -13.73 16.92
N ASP A 187 7.02 -12.94 17.58
CA ASP A 187 6.99 -11.47 17.48
C ASP A 187 7.34 -10.99 16.06
N GLU A 188 8.27 -11.63 15.39
CA GLU A 188 8.64 -11.31 14.02
C GLU A 188 7.55 -11.70 13.02
N ALA A 189 6.93 -12.87 13.20
CA ALA A 189 5.79 -13.29 12.41
C ALA A 189 4.58 -12.36 12.62
N ASP A 190 4.31 -11.94 13.86
CA ASP A 190 3.25 -11.00 14.18
C ASP A 190 3.54 -9.60 13.59
N LEU A 191 4.80 -9.15 13.64
CA LEU A 191 5.20 -7.90 13.01
C LEU A 191 4.97 -7.94 11.50
N LEU A 192 5.28 -9.05 10.82
CA LEU A 192 5.03 -9.20 9.38
C LEU A 192 3.58 -8.83 9.02
N HIS A 193 2.60 -9.31 9.79
CA HIS A 193 1.18 -9.06 9.57
C HIS A 193 0.70 -7.67 10.00
N LEU A 194 1.50 -6.94 10.76
CA LEU A 194 1.16 -5.62 11.30
C LEU A 194 2.13 -4.52 10.86
N ILE A 195 3.00 -4.79 9.88
CA ILE A 195 3.99 -3.82 9.39
C ILE A 195 3.36 -2.46 9.09
N PRO A 196 2.25 -2.38 8.31
CA PRO A 196 1.67 -1.09 7.97
C PRO A 196 1.20 -0.30 9.19
N ASP A 197 0.66 -1.01 10.19
CA ASP A 197 0.13 -0.42 11.42
C ASP A 197 1.23 -0.01 12.43
N VAL A 198 2.41 -0.64 12.36
CA VAL A 198 3.49 -0.46 13.35
C VAL A 198 4.59 0.45 12.83
N LEU A 199 5.02 0.26 11.58
CA LEU A 199 6.20 0.92 11.00
C LEU A 199 5.87 2.08 10.05
N ARG A 200 4.66 2.14 9.52
CA ARG A 200 4.14 3.31 8.83
C ARG A 200 4.98 3.82 7.65
N GLU A 201 5.18 3.01 6.62
CA GLU A 201 5.91 3.44 5.42
C GLU A 201 5.19 3.04 4.14
N THR A 202 4.35 3.94 3.61
CA THR A 202 3.82 3.80 2.25
C THR A 202 3.90 5.12 1.49
N ALA A 203 4.21 5.04 0.21
CA ALA A 203 4.09 6.15 -0.72
C ALA A 203 3.23 5.68 -1.89
N CYS A 204 1.93 5.69 -1.71
CA CYS A 204 0.95 5.11 -2.63
C CYS A 204 0.20 6.17 -3.42
N SER A 205 -0.43 5.77 -4.51
CA SER A 205 -1.37 6.62 -5.24
C SER A 205 -2.39 5.79 -6.02
N GLY A 206 -3.45 6.43 -6.47
CA GLY A 206 -4.45 5.78 -7.29
C GLY A 206 -5.34 6.77 -8.03
N ILE A 207 -5.97 6.25 -9.07
CA ILE A 207 -6.98 6.99 -9.83
C ILE A 207 -8.03 6.04 -10.36
N THR A 208 -9.27 6.50 -10.40
CA THR A 208 -10.33 5.81 -11.13
C THR A 208 -10.95 6.73 -12.15
N VAL A 209 -11.36 6.16 -13.26
CA VAL A 209 -12.09 6.83 -14.34
C VAL A 209 -13.33 6.01 -14.72
N ASN A 210 -14.42 6.69 -15.07
CA ASN A 210 -15.66 6.01 -15.40
C ASN A 210 -16.50 6.77 -16.46
N GLY A 211 -17.66 6.25 -16.78
CA GLY A 211 -18.73 6.91 -17.50
C GLY A 211 -18.30 7.57 -18.81
N SER A 212 -18.35 8.90 -18.88
CA SER A 212 -18.01 9.65 -20.11
C SER A 212 -16.53 9.54 -20.51
N ARG A 213 -15.67 9.14 -19.56
CA ARG A 213 -14.22 9.09 -19.72
C ARG A 213 -13.68 7.72 -20.12
N THR A 214 -14.52 6.70 -20.23
CA THR A 214 -14.12 5.38 -20.71
C THR A 214 -14.84 4.99 -22.00
N VAL A 215 -14.20 4.16 -22.82
CA VAL A 215 -14.79 3.69 -24.08
C VAL A 215 -15.99 2.79 -23.81
N SER A 216 -15.88 1.89 -22.82
CA SER A 216 -16.95 0.97 -22.42
C SER A 216 -18.05 1.65 -21.59
N GLY A 217 -17.79 2.82 -21.03
CA GLY A 217 -18.65 3.45 -20.02
C GLY A 217 -18.49 2.84 -18.62
N LYS A 218 -17.71 1.75 -18.48
CA LYS A 218 -17.43 1.07 -17.22
C LYS A 218 -16.19 1.64 -16.56
N ARG A 219 -16.04 1.38 -15.28
CA ARG A 219 -14.94 1.90 -14.45
C ARG A 219 -13.61 1.21 -14.76
N LEU A 220 -12.55 1.99 -14.76
CA LEU A 220 -11.17 1.54 -14.69
C LEU A 220 -10.56 2.14 -13.44
N THR A 221 -9.96 1.33 -12.58
CA THR A 221 -9.29 1.78 -11.35
C THR A 221 -7.85 1.34 -11.38
N ALA A 222 -6.92 2.26 -11.12
CA ALA A 222 -5.49 1.96 -10.98
C ALA A 222 -5.01 2.30 -9.57
N ARG A 223 -4.16 1.43 -9.02
CA ARG A 223 -3.50 1.58 -7.74
C ARG A 223 -2.01 1.30 -7.89
N LEU A 224 -1.19 2.22 -7.42
CA LEU A 224 0.25 2.05 -7.32
C LEU A 224 0.60 1.79 -5.86
N MET A 225 1.12 0.61 -5.58
CA MET A 225 1.66 0.24 -4.27
C MET A 225 3.12 0.63 -4.24
N GLU A 226 3.47 1.61 -3.44
CA GLU A 226 4.86 1.96 -3.18
C GLU A 226 5.20 1.62 -1.73
N TRP A 227 6.33 0.94 -1.54
CA TRP A 227 6.82 0.48 -0.26
C TRP A 227 8.33 0.33 -0.28
N ASP A 228 8.96 0.14 0.88
CA ASP A 228 10.36 -0.30 0.93
C ASP A 228 10.48 -1.72 0.35
N LEU A 229 11.25 -1.85 -0.72
CA LEU A 229 11.49 -3.15 -1.38
C LEU A 229 12.63 -3.95 -0.71
N GLY A 230 13.20 -3.43 0.38
CA GLY A 230 14.37 -4.02 1.02
C GLY A 230 15.64 -3.89 0.18
N ARG A 231 16.74 -4.36 0.73
CA ARG A 231 18.04 -4.32 0.03
C ARG A 231 17.98 -5.08 -1.29
N GLU A 232 18.45 -4.44 -2.36
CA GLU A 232 18.46 -5.02 -3.72
C GLU A 232 17.07 -5.48 -4.20
N ASN A 233 16.02 -4.78 -3.77
CA ASN A 233 14.63 -5.11 -4.08
C ASN A 233 14.24 -6.55 -3.69
N ALA A 234 14.76 -7.05 -2.57
CA ALA A 234 14.56 -8.45 -2.13
C ALA A 234 13.09 -8.85 -1.98
N MET A 235 12.23 -7.89 -1.58
CA MET A 235 10.78 -8.11 -1.44
C MET A 235 10.10 -8.56 -2.73
N THR A 236 10.63 -8.19 -3.90
CA THR A 236 10.05 -8.57 -5.19
C THR A 236 10.04 -10.08 -5.43
N ALA A 237 10.90 -10.84 -4.73
CA ALA A 237 10.87 -12.29 -4.74
C ALA A 237 9.61 -12.89 -4.08
N GLY A 238 8.90 -12.08 -3.31
CA GLY A 238 7.67 -12.44 -2.61
C GLY A 238 6.40 -11.87 -3.23
N ASN A 239 6.42 -11.31 -4.45
CA ASN A 239 5.20 -10.84 -5.12
C ASN A 239 4.14 -11.92 -5.11
N CYS A 240 2.91 -11.59 -4.68
CA CYS A 240 1.90 -12.59 -4.39
C CYS A 240 0.48 -12.09 -4.65
N VAL A 241 -0.38 -13.03 -5.03
CA VAL A 241 -1.84 -12.89 -5.01
C VAL A 241 -2.38 -13.93 -4.06
N VAL A 242 -3.16 -13.52 -3.06
CA VAL A 242 -3.76 -14.40 -2.06
C VAL A 242 -5.28 -14.41 -2.22
N HIS A 243 -5.85 -15.57 -2.46
CA HIS A 243 -7.28 -15.79 -2.53
C HIS A 243 -7.78 -16.41 -1.23
N PHE A 244 -8.46 -15.63 -0.40
CA PHE A 244 -9.18 -16.08 0.79
C PHE A 244 -10.56 -16.64 0.34
N ARG A 245 -10.66 -17.94 0.16
CA ARG A 245 -11.88 -18.60 -0.34
C ARG A 245 -12.83 -18.92 0.80
N ASN A 246 -13.95 -18.19 0.88
CA ASN A 246 -14.96 -18.34 1.93
C ASN A 246 -16.38 -18.42 1.38
N GLY A 247 -16.62 -19.42 0.55
CA GLY A 247 -17.93 -19.60 -0.12
C GLY A 247 -18.26 -18.41 -1.02
N ASP A 248 -19.37 -17.73 -0.72
CA ASP A 248 -19.90 -16.61 -1.50
C ASP A 248 -19.27 -15.23 -1.10
N HIS A 249 -18.29 -15.24 -0.22
CA HIS A 249 -17.62 -14.00 0.26
C HIS A 249 -16.09 -14.17 0.23
N SER A 250 -15.59 -14.45 -0.97
CA SER A 250 -14.16 -14.59 -1.18
C SER A 250 -13.50 -13.23 -1.39
N VAL A 251 -12.25 -13.12 -0.97
CA VAL A 251 -11.45 -11.91 -1.15
C VAL A 251 -10.14 -12.26 -1.82
N THR A 252 -9.74 -11.44 -2.77
CA THR A 252 -8.43 -11.53 -3.44
C THR A 252 -7.56 -10.35 -2.99
N SER A 253 -6.39 -10.64 -2.42
CA SER A 253 -5.37 -9.66 -2.04
C SER A 253 -4.20 -9.70 -3.00
N VAL A 254 -3.73 -8.54 -3.48
CA VAL A 254 -2.47 -8.40 -4.22
C VAL A 254 -1.44 -7.84 -3.25
N THR A 255 -0.41 -8.62 -2.93
CA THR A 255 0.43 -8.39 -1.76
C THR A 255 1.80 -9.06 -1.87
N SER A 256 2.45 -9.30 -0.76
CA SER A 256 3.66 -10.11 -0.64
C SER A 256 3.39 -11.42 0.12
N LEU A 257 4.21 -12.45 -0.14
CA LEU A 257 4.10 -13.73 0.55
C LEU A 257 4.06 -13.57 2.07
N GLY A 258 3.21 -14.35 2.70
CA GLY A 258 3.08 -14.43 4.16
C GLY A 258 2.08 -13.46 4.77
N LEU A 259 1.63 -12.42 4.04
CA LEU A 259 0.65 -11.47 4.58
C LEU A 259 -0.75 -12.05 4.65
N LEU A 260 -1.41 -11.87 5.79
CA LEU A 260 -2.80 -12.25 6.05
C LEU A 260 -3.74 -11.03 6.17
N ASP A 261 -3.20 -9.84 6.33
CA ASP A 261 -3.93 -8.58 6.25
C ASP A 261 -4.16 -8.15 4.80
N ILE A 262 -4.94 -7.09 4.56
CA ILE A 262 -5.18 -6.57 3.21
C ILE A 262 -4.80 -5.10 3.11
N ILE A 263 -3.77 -4.83 2.31
CA ILE A 263 -3.36 -3.50 1.91
C ILE A 263 -4.00 -3.12 0.57
N THR A 264 -4.17 -4.10 -0.30
CA THR A 264 -4.81 -3.94 -1.62
C THR A 264 -5.55 -5.22 -1.95
N GLY A 265 -6.85 -5.13 -2.19
CA GLY A 265 -7.65 -6.31 -2.50
C GLY A 265 -9.00 -5.99 -3.11
N ALA A 266 -9.70 -7.02 -3.50
CA ALA A 266 -11.06 -6.95 -4.01
C ALA A 266 -11.85 -8.20 -3.57
N ASN A 267 -13.17 -8.06 -3.41
CA ASN A 267 -14.05 -9.18 -3.11
C ASN A 267 -14.84 -9.63 -4.35
N ASP A 268 -15.56 -10.74 -4.22
CA ASP A 268 -16.40 -11.32 -5.25
C ASP A 268 -17.74 -10.60 -5.47
N ASP A 269 -18.03 -9.53 -4.70
CA ASP A 269 -19.10 -8.56 -4.99
C ASP A 269 -18.61 -7.38 -5.86
N GLY A 270 -17.34 -7.37 -6.26
CA GLY A 270 -16.73 -6.31 -7.08
C GLY A 270 -16.27 -5.08 -6.31
N VAL A 271 -16.18 -5.14 -4.99
CA VAL A 271 -15.60 -4.05 -4.17
C VAL A 271 -14.08 -4.18 -4.17
N PHE A 272 -13.40 -3.15 -4.63
CA PHE A 272 -11.95 -2.99 -4.56
C PHE A 272 -11.58 -2.00 -3.45
N ALA A 273 -10.55 -2.29 -2.68
CA ALA A 273 -10.02 -1.38 -1.66
C ALA A 273 -8.49 -1.37 -1.65
N ALA A 274 -7.91 -0.19 -1.44
CA ALA A 274 -6.46 0.02 -1.35
C ALA A 274 -6.12 1.04 -0.27
N VAL A 275 -5.22 0.68 0.62
CA VAL A 275 -4.73 1.53 1.71
C VAL A 275 -3.61 2.44 1.23
N LEU A 276 -3.62 3.69 1.68
CA LEU A 276 -2.55 4.66 1.52
C LEU A 276 -2.27 5.31 2.88
N ASP A 277 -1.03 5.30 3.32
CA ASP A 277 -0.62 6.02 4.52
C ASP A 277 -0.74 7.55 4.31
N VAL A 278 -1.11 8.28 5.35
CA VAL A 278 -1.15 9.75 5.34
C VAL A 278 -0.45 10.28 6.58
N GLY A 279 0.54 11.14 6.38
CA GLY A 279 1.21 11.80 7.48
C GLY A 279 0.28 12.75 8.25
N SER A 280 0.57 12.98 9.51
CA SER A 280 -0.08 13.95 10.37
C SER A 280 0.91 15.01 10.85
N ARG A 281 0.43 16.23 11.11
CA ARG A 281 1.29 17.32 11.65
C ARG A 281 1.62 17.16 13.12
N GLU A 282 0.73 16.48 13.84
CA GLU A 282 0.79 16.42 15.30
C GLU A 282 0.88 15.02 15.83
N GLU A 283 1.21 14.11 14.96
CA GLU A 283 1.11 12.72 15.28
C GLU A 283 2.10 12.29 16.33
N LEU A 284 1.52 11.89 17.44
CA LEU A 284 2.12 10.95 18.35
C LEU A 284 1.48 9.58 18.05
N TYR A 285 2.27 8.64 17.57
CA TYR A 285 1.79 7.27 17.39
C TYR A 285 1.27 6.72 18.72
N ASP A 286 0.00 6.37 18.77
CA ASP A 286 -0.64 5.73 19.93
C ASP A 286 -1.48 4.53 19.46
N CYS A 287 -1.10 3.33 19.89
CA CYS A 287 -1.84 2.10 19.63
C CYS A 287 -2.71 1.65 20.82
N THR A 288 -2.74 2.41 21.93
CA THR A 288 -3.50 2.04 23.13
C THR A 288 -5.00 2.00 22.85
N GLY A 289 -5.61 0.83 22.92
CA GLY A 289 -7.02 0.63 22.62
C GLY A 289 -7.36 0.75 21.13
N LYS A 290 -6.35 0.74 20.28
CA LYS A 290 -6.47 0.80 18.82
C LYS A 290 -6.38 -0.60 18.21
N THR A 291 -6.87 -0.73 16.98
CA THR A 291 -6.80 -1.96 16.17
C THR A 291 -6.17 -1.68 14.83
N SER A 292 -5.74 -2.74 14.14
CA SER A 292 -5.16 -2.64 12.79
C SER A 292 -6.19 -2.16 11.77
N TYR A 293 -5.81 -1.15 10.97
CA TYR A 293 -6.64 -0.69 9.86
C TYR A 293 -6.56 -1.62 8.65
N THR A 294 -5.44 -2.33 8.44
CA THR A 294 -5.33 -3.29 7.33
C THR A 294 -6.20 -4.53 7.55
N TYR A 295 -6.32 -5.00 8.79
CA TYR A 295 -7.30 -6.03 9.14
C TYR A 295 -8.74 -5.50 9.11
N ALA A 296 -8.96 -4.23 9.41
CA ALA A 296 -10.29 -3.62 9.24
C ALA A 296 -10.69 -3.53 7.76
N VAL A 297 -9.75 -3.26 6.85
CA VAL A 297 -9.98 -3.33 5.40
C VAL A 297 -10.31 -4.76 4.96
N ARG A 298 -9.60 -5.76 5.48
CA ARG A 298 -9.94 -7.17 5.23
C ARG A 298 -11.36 -7.49 5.69
N GLU A 299 -11.72 -7.10 6.91
CA GLU A 299 -13.08 -7.33 7.45
C GLU A 299 -14.14 -6.60 6.62
N ALA A 300 -13.87 -5.39 6.15
CA ALA A 300 -14.78 -4.66 5.28
C ALA A 300 -14.98 -5.39 3.94
N LEU A 301 -13.91 -5.88 3.30
CA LEU A 301 -14.02 -6.65 2.06
C LEU A 301 -14.72 -8.02 2.25
N GLU A 302 -14.57 -8.65 3.42
CA GLU A 302 -15.24 -9.92 3.75
C GLU A 302 -16.74 -9.74 4.07
N THR A 303 -17.23 -8.51 4.29
CA THR A 303 -18.59 -8.28 4.81
C THR A 303 -19.43 -7.27 4.02
N CYS A 304 -18.82 -6.37 3.26
CA CYS A 304 -19.51 -5.33 2.50
C CYS A 304 -19.66 -5.74 1.03
N THR A 305 -20.80 -5.38 0.45
CA THR A 305 -21.14 -5.70 -0.94
C THR A 305 -21.07 -4.49 -1.88
N THR A 306 -20.83 -3.28 -1.33
CA THR A 306 -20.69 -2.05 -2.10
C THR A 306 -19.52 -1.21 -1.58
N ALA A 307 -18.92 -0.39 -2.48
CA ALA A 307 -17.86 0.54 -2.10
C ALA A 307 -18.32 1.54 -1.03
N ARG A 308 -19.60 1.96 -1.06
CA ARG A 308 -20.17 2.85 -0.06
C ARG A 308 -20.23 2.20 1.32
N GLU A 309 -20.74 0.98 1.43
CA GLU A 309 -20.79 0.24 2.70
C GLU A 309 -19.40 0.05 3.29
N CYS A 310 -18.42 -0.33 2.44
CA CYS A 310 -17.03 -0.50 2.82
C CYS A 310 -16.44 0.82 3.36
N GLY A 311 -16.64 1.93 2.64
CA GLY A 311 -16.17 3.25 3.05
C GLY A 311 -16.79 3.73 4.36
N GLU A 312 -18.11 3.57 4.53
CA GLU A 312 -18.81 3.92 5.76
C GLU A 312 -18.41 3.02 6.94
N TYR A 313 -18.13 1.74 6.68
CA TYR A 313 -17.60 0.82 7.68
C TYR A 313 -16.28 1.33 8.24
N LEU A 314 -15.32 1.70 7.37
CA LEU A 314 -14.00 2.19 7.75
C LEU A 314 -14.06 3.56 8.41
N THR A 315 -14.79 4.52 7.83
CA THR A 315 -14.91 5.89 8.35
C THR A 315 -15.47 5.92 9.77
N ARG A 316 -16.47 5.08 10.08
CA ARG A 316 -17.02 4.97 11.44
C ARG A 316 -16.03 4.41 12.47
N ARG A 317 -14.98 3.74 12.04
CA ARG A 317 -13.95 3.12 12.89
C ARG A 317 -12.64 3.90 12.96
N ALA A 318 -12.52 4.96 12.19
CA ALA A 318 -11.28 5.70 12.00
C ALA A 318 -10.57 6.08 13.31
N SER A 319 -11.30 6.59 14.30
CA SER A 319 -10.72 6.92 15.62
C SER A 319 -10.19 5.71 16.41
N GLY A 320 -10.48 4.50 15.97
CA GLY A 320 -9.99 3.23 16.53
C GLY A 320 -8.69 2.73 15.89
N PHE A 321 -8.09 3.46 14.96
CA PHE A 321 -6.84 3.09 14.30
C PHE A 321 -5.64 3.85 14.89
N PRO A 322 -4.40 3.33 14.77
CA PRO A 322 -3.24 3.93 15.43
C PRO A 322 -2.84 5.29 14.87
N TYR A 323 -3.12 5.58 13.59
CA TYR A 323 -2.81 6.85 12.93
C TYR A 323 -3.60 7.06 11.64
N ASN A 324 -3.40 8.21 11.00
CA ASN A 324 -4.11 8.64 9.79
C ASN A 324 -3.79 7.77 8.56
N HIS A 325 -4.79 7.57 7.72
CA HIS A 325 -4.64 6.92 6.42
C HIS A 325 -5.78 7.28 5.47
N ASN A 326 -5.61 6.99 4.20
CA ASN A 326 -6.65 6.97 3.20
C ASN A 326 -6.96 5.53 2.81
N VAL A 327 -8.22 5.21 2.53
CA VAL A 327 -8.57 3.98 1.82
C VAL A 327 -9.30 4.34 0.54
N PHE A 328 -8.71 3.98 -0.59
CA PHE A 328 -9.30 4.15 -1.92
C PHE A 328 -10.20 2.96 -2.22
N ILE A 329 -11.49 3.21 -2.45
CA ILE A 329 -12.51 2.17 -2.54
C ILE A 329 -13.33 2.39 -3.79
N THR A 330 -13.49 1.35 -4.61
CA THR A 330 -14.30 1.42 -5.84
C THR A 330 -15.15 0.16 -6.01
N ASP A 331 -16.28 0.32 -6.65
CA ASP A 331 -17.08 -0.73 -7.25
C ASP A 331 -17.48 -0.33 -8.69
N GLU A 332 -18.25 -1.13 -9.37
CA GLU A 332 -18.69 -0.81 -10.73
C GLU A 332 -19.39 0.56 -10.81
N ASN A 333 -20.16 0.94 -9.78
CA ASN A 333 -21.08 2.08 -9.78
C ASN A 333 -20.52 3.32 -9.09
N SER A 334 -19.61 3.15 -8.14
CA SER A 334 -19.17 4.24 -7.26
C SER A 334 -17.67 4.18 -6.91
N ALA A 335 -17.13 5.32 -6.49
CA ALA A 335 -15.77 5.43 -6.02
C ALA A 335 -15.68 6.41 -4.86
N PHE A 336 -14.87 6.07 -3.87
CA PHE A 336 -14.67 6.87 -2.66
C PHE A 336 -13.22 6.82 -2.20
N VAL A 337 -12.84 7.85 -1.45
CA VAL A 337 -11.68 7.81 -0.56
C VAL A 337 -12.18 8.00 0.86
N ALA A 338 -12.02 6.99 1.71
CA ALA A 338 -12.20 7.17 3.14
C ALA A 338 -10.98 7.91 3.66
N GLU A 339 -11.12 9.21 3.93
CA GLU A 339 -10.07 10.05 4.50
C GLU A 339 -10.16 9.97 6.02
N ASP A 340 -9.23 9.27 6.63
CA ASP A 340 -9.12 9.14 8.09
C ASP A 340 -8.12 10.16 8.64
N CYS A 341 -8.64 11.27 9.07
CA CYS A 341 -7.88 12.41 9.60
C CYS A 341 -8.06 12.60 11.12
N HIS A 342 -8.37 11.54 11.85
CA HIS A 342 -8.76 11.63 13.26
C HIS A 342 -7.66 12.18 14.19
N THR A 343 -6.39 12.17 13.77
CA THR A 343 -5.28 12.76 14.55
C THR A 343 -4.97 14.20 14.16
N GLU A 344 -5.66 14.76 13.15
CA GLU A 344 -5.52 16.16 12.77
C GLU A 344 -6.43 17.05 13.62
N TYR A 345 -6.04 18.31 13.82
CA TYR A 345 -6.90 19.31 14.45
C TYR A 345 -8.22 19.43 13.74
N ASP A 346 -9.29 19.29 14.51
CA ASP A 346 -10.67 19.39 13.99
C ASP A 346 -10.98 18.50 12.79
N GLY A 347 -10.10 17.53 12.49
CA GLY A 347 -10.31 16.56 11.44
C GLY A 347 -11.47 15.65 11.75
N VAL A 348 -12.36 15.47 10.78
CA VAL A 348 -13.50 14.57 10.89
C VAL A 348 -13.40 13.53 9.78
N PRO A 349 -13.18 12.24 10.11
CA PRO A 349 -13.13 11.20 9.09
C PRO A 349 -14.35 11.28 8.18
N LEU A 350 -14.11 11.27 6.87
CA LEU A 350 -15.17 11.40 5.89
C LEU A 350 -14.95 10.49 4.67
N LEU A 351 -16.01 10.30 3.92
CA LEU A 351 -16.01 9.58 2.67
C LEU A 351 -16.05 10.58 1.50
N ARG A 352 -14.88 10.83 0.88
CA ARG A 352 -14.75 11.74 -0.25
C ARG A 352 -15.11 11.03 -1.55
N ASP A 353 -15.91 11.69 -2.37
CA ASP A 353 -16.22 11.35 -3.76
C ASP A 353 -15.86 12.51 -4.72
N GLU A 354 -16.22 12.38 -5.98
CA GLU A 354 -15.96 13.39 -7.02
C GLU A 354 -16.65 14.73 -6.75
N SER A 355 -17.72 14.75 -5.97
CA SER A 355 -18.51 15.96 -5.64
C SER A 355 -18.05 16.67 -4.37
N THR A 356 -17.18 16.01 -3.59
CA THR A 356 -16.70 16.54 -2.32
C THR A 356 -15.80 17.76 -2.55
N PRO A 357 -16.08 18.90 -1.86
CA PRO A 357 -15.22 20.07 -1.97
C PRO A 357 -13.77 19.76 -1.57
N LEU A 358 -12.83 20.16 -2.41
CA LEU A 358 -11.41 20.00 -2.15
C LEU A 358 -10.84 21.22 -1.42
N LEU A 359 -9.65 21.06 -0.86
CA LEU A 359 -8.83 22.14 -0.32
C LEU A 359 -8.70 23.27 -1.36
N ASP A 360 -8.78 24.52 -0.92
CA ASP A 360 -8.73 25.70 -1.83
C ASP A 360 -7.41 25.79 -2.63
N THR A 361 -6.39 25.07 -2.18
CA THR A 361 -5.07 24.97 -2.84
C THR A 361 -5.01 23.88 -3.91
N LEU A 362 -5.98 23.00 -3.98
CA LEU A 362 -6.03 21.93 -4.95
C LEU A 362 -6.98 22.27 -6.11
N GLU A 363 -6.54 21.95 -7.31
CA GLU A 363 -7.38 21.95 -8.51
C GLU A 363 -7.65 20.52 -8.97
N TRP A 364 -8.89 20.28 -9.37
CA TRP A 364 -9.29 19.04 -10.02
C TRP A 364 -10.35 19.33 -11.08
N ASP A 365 -10.00 19.18 -12.33
CA ASP A 365 -10.84 19.48 -13.49
C ASP A 365 -11.02 18.26 -14.42
N ALA A 366 -10.72 17.06 -13.89
CA ALA A 366 -10.92 15.79 -14.59
C ALA A 366 -12.32 15.23 -14.24
N PRO A 367 -13.32 15.33 -15.13
CA PRO A 367 -14.66 14.82 -14.87
C PRO A 367 -14.67 13.29 -14.87
N ASP A 368 -15.59 12.68 -14.13
CA ASP A 368 -15.72 11.24 -14.00
C ASP A 368 -14.41 10.54 -13.56
N CYS A 369 -13.62 11.25 -12.73
CA CYS A 369 -12.33 10.77 -12.23
C CYS A 369 -12.16 11.10 -10.74
N LEU A 370 -11.67 10.15 -9.96
CA LEU A 370 -11.32 10.35 -8.55
C LEU A 370 -9.87 9.93 -8.33
N CYS A 371 -9.05 10.85 -7.82
CA CYS A 371 -7.64 10.64 -7.51
C CYS A 371 -7.40 10.52 -6.01
N VAL A 372 -6.38 9.77 -5.62
CA VAL A 372 -5.88 9.66 -4.25
C VAL A 372 -4.35 9.62 -4.23
N VAL A 373 -3.78 10.32 -3.26
CA VAL A 373 -2.35 10.31 -2.92
C VAL A 373 -2.21 10.19 -1.40
N ASN A 374 -0.98 10.13 -0.87
CA ASN A 374 -0.73 10.05 0.58
C ASN A 374 -0.96 11.39 1.30
N ALA A 375 -2.12 12.01 1.07
CA ALA A 375 -2.50 13.27 1.67
C ALA A 375 -4.03 13.42 1.68
N PHE A 376 -4.57 14.16 2.63
CA PHE A 376 -5.98 14.53 2.63
C PHE A 376 -6.23 15.61 1.58
N ALA A 377 -7.29 15.45 0.83
CA ALA A 377 -7.68 16.37 -0.24
C ALA A 377 -9.01 17.07 0.03
N ALA A 378 -9.86 16.52 0.88
CA ALA A 378 -11.15 17.12 1.20
C ALA A 378 -10.99 18.39 2.05
N LYS A 379 -11.83 19.41 1.78
CA LYS A 379 -11.89 20.62 2.57
C LYS A 379 -12.39 20.32 3.98
N GLY A 380 -11.78 20.96 4.99
CA GLY A 380 -12.11 20.70 6.38
C GLY A 380 -11.30 19.57 7.03
N GLN A 381 -10.34 19.01 6.31
CA GLN A 381 -9.42 17.98 6.80
C GLN A 381 -8.07 18.60 7.19
N GLY A 382 -8.09 19.49 8.22
CA GLY A 382 -6.92 20.27 8.61
C GLY A 382 -6.55 21.40 7.62
N ASP A 383 -7.36 21.64 6.58
CA ASP A 383 -7.25 22.67 5.55
C ASP A 383 -5.85 22.83 4.91
N GLN A 384 -5.04 21.81 4.98
CA GLN A 384 -3.74 21.75 4.34
C GLN A 384 -3.53 20.34 3.79
N MET A 385 -3.00 20.27 2.58
CA MET A 385 -2.56 19.00 2.05
C MET A 385 -1.40 18.49 2.91
N THR A 386 -1.69 17.55 3.79
CA THR A 386 -0.66 16.89 4.57
C THR A 386 0.18 16.03 3.62
N GLY A 387 1.48 16.08 3.78
CA GLY A 387 2.37 15.31 2.95
C GLY A 387 3.49 16.14 2.31
N THR A 388 4.30 15.44 1.57
CA THR A 388 5.49 16.01 0.95
C THR A 388 5.14 16.76 -0.35
N LYS A 389 6.06 17.59 -0.82
CA LYS A 389 6.02 18.14 -2.19
C LYS A 389 5.75 17.06 -3.24
N HIS A 390 6.18 15.83 -2.99
CA HIS A 390 5.95 14.68 -3.85
C HIS A 390 4.44 14.35 -4.02
N ASN A 391 3.62 14.44 -2.97
CA ASN A 391 2.18 14.22 -3.07
C ASN A 391 1.50 15.27 -3.95
N ILE A 392 1.90 16.54 -3.80
CA ILE A 392 1.38 17.65 -4.62
C ILE A 392 1.74 17.43 -6.09
N LEU A 393 2.98 17.04 -6.38
CA LEU A 393 3.43 16.78 -7.75
C LEU A 393 2.71 15.59 -8.39
N ARG A 394 2.45 14.51 -7.62
CA ARG A 394 1.66 13.37 -8.11
C ARG A 394 0.21 13.76 -8.38
N TRP A 395 -0.43 14.53 -7.49
CA TRP A 395 -1.77 15.05 -7.70
C TRP A 395 -1.87 15.87 -9.01
N GLU A 396 -0.96 16.81 -9.20
CA GLU A 396 -0.91 17.63 -10.42
C GLU A 396 -0.62 16.79 -11.68
N LYS A 397 0.19 15.75 -11.57
CA LYS A 397 0.44 14.83 -12.67
C LYS A 397 -0.83 14.07 -13.07
N TYR A 398 -1.55 13.50 -12.10
CA TYR A 398 -2.83 12.87 -12.37
C TYR A 398 -3.82 13.83 -13.00
N ARG A 399 -3.95 15.02 -12.43
CA ARG A 399 -4.82 16.06 -12.99
C ARG A 399 -4.53 16.30 -14.45
N ARG A 400 -3.27 16.48 -14.84
CA ARG A 400 -2.86 16.76 -16.23
C ARG A 400 -3.05 15.59 -17.17
N LEU A 401 -2.77 14.38 -16.73
CA LEU A 401 -2.96 13.19 -17.53
C LEU A 401 -4.45 12.91 -17.80
N PHE A 402 -5.33 13.30 -16.87
CA PHE A 402 -6.74 12.92 -16.88
C PHE A 402 -7.71 14.09 -17.10
N SER A 403 -7.26 15.34 -17.20
CA SER A 403 -8.13 16.52 -17.41
C SER A 403 -8.77 16.60 -18.80
N GLY A 404 -8.27 15.87 -19.78
CA GLY A 404 -8.82 15.85 -21.14
C GLY A 404 -10.22 15.25 -21.21
N THR A 405 -10.82 15.29 -22.40
CA THR A 405 -12.13 14.69 -22.71
C THR A 405 -12.01 13.38 -23.50
N GLU A 406 -10.80 12.89 -23.71
CA GLU A 406 -10.54 11.62 -24.38
C GLU A 406 -11.22 10.47 -23.64
N LYS A 407 -11.89 9.60 -24.39
CA LYS A 407 -12.39 8.34 -23.84
C LYS A 407 -11.26 7.31 -23.81
N LEU A 408 -10.99 6.80 -22.64
CA LEU A 408 -9.88 5.88 -22.40
C LEU A 408 -10.32 4.43 -22.63
N SER A 409 -9.60 3.70 -23.49
CA SER A 409 -9.59 2.24 -23.48
C SER A 409 -8.70 1.74 -22.33
N LEU A 410 -8.77 0.46 -22.01
CA LEU A 410 -7.86 -0.15 -21.03
C LEU A 410 -6.39 0.05 -21.42
N GLU A 411 -6.05 -0.13 -22.69
CA GLU A 411 -4.68 0.04 -23.20
C GLU A 411 -4.21 1.49 -23.07
N ARG A 412 -5.10 2.45 -23.39
CA ARG A 412 -4.79 3.87 -23.22
C ARG A 412 -4.62 4.23 -21.74
N PHE A 413 -5.45 3.67 -20.87
CA PHE A 413 -5.34 3.84 -19.42
C PHE A 413 -4.01 3.29 -18.90
N LYS A 414 -3.61 2.07 -19.30
CA LYS A 414 -2.28 1.52 -19.02
C LYS A 414 -1.15 2.44 -19.49
N THR A 415 -1.26 2.96 -20.71
CA THR A 415 -0.27 3.88 -21.27
C THR A 415 -0.12 5.15 -20.41
N LEU A 416 -1.23 5.73 -19.93
CA LEU A 416 -1.19 6.92 -19.07
C LEU A 416 -0.60 6.58 -17.68
N MET A 417 -0.96 5.42 -17.13
CA MET A 417 -0.46 5.00 -15.80
C MET A 417 1.03 4.67 -15.79
N THR A 418 1.60 4.35 -16.94
CA THR A 418 3.02 4.07 -17.12
C THR A 418 3.79 5.21 -17.82
N ALA A 419 3.11 6.32 -18.13
CA ALA A 419 3.73 7.48 -18.77
C ALA A 419 4.79 8.11 -17.88
N GLU A 420 5.95 8.38 -18.47
CA GLU A 420 7.06 9.05 -17.82
C GLU A 420 7.27 10.45 -18.38
N LYS A 421 7.80 11.32 -17.54
CA LYS A 421 8.31 12.61 -17.97
C LYS A 421 9.79 12.50 -18.31
N ALA A 422 10.16 12.92 -19.50
CA ALA A 422 11.58 13.09 -19.84
C ALA A 422 12.23 14.14 -18.90
N GLY A 423 13.18 13.70 -18.10
CA GLY A 423 14.24 14.57 -17.57
C GLY A 423 14.05 15.28 -16.24
N THR A 424 13.19 14.82 -15.28
CA THR A 424 13.20 15.38 -13.92
C THR A 424 12.81 14.35 -12.85
N GLU A 425 13.59 14.28 -11.78
CA GLU A 425 13.54 13.28 -10.71
C GLU A 425 12.28 13.24 -9.83
N PHE A 426 11.31 14.13 -9.96
CA PHE A 426 10.21 14.23 -8.99
C PHE A 426 8.82 14.23 -9.62
N THR A 427 8.69 13.74 -10.82
CA THR A 427 7.45 13.87 -11.59
C THR A 427 6.81 12.55 -11.99
N GLU A 428 7.33 11.44 -11.48
CA GLU A 428 6.83 10.11 -11.85
C GLU A 428 5.67 9.72 -10.94
N ILE A 429 4.62 9.15 -11.54
CA ILE A 429 3.58 8.46 -10.77
C ILE A 429 4.20 7.20 -10.18
N ARG A 430 5.15 6.59 -10.89
CA ARG A 430 5.88 5.39 -10.48
C ARG A 430 7.20 5.79 -9.86
N GLY A 431 7.33 5.64 -8.55
CA GLY A 431 8.58 5.85 -7.82
C GLY A 431 9.46 4.59 -7.78
N ASN A 432 10.69 4.73 -7.30
CA ASN A 432 11.62 3.60 -7.15
C ASN A 432 11.16 2.54 -6.15
N GLY A 433 10.24 2.89 -5.25
CA GLY A 433 9.63 1.97 -4.28
C GLY A 433 8.37 1.28 -4.80
N LEU A 434 8.05 1.36 -6.10
CA LEU A 434 6.87 0.72 -6.65
C LEU A 434 6.98 -0.80 -6.52
N VAL A 435 6.06 -1.41 -5.79
CA VAL A 435 5.92 -2.86 -5.65
C VAL A 435 5.14 -3.42 -6.83
N PHE A 436 3.99 -2.80 -7.11
CA PHE A 436 3.17 -3.13 -8.28
C PHE A 436 2.27 -1.96 -8.70
N LEU A 437 1.90 -1.96 -9.96
CA LEU A 437 0.78 -1.22 -10.52
C LEU A 437 -0.36 -2.20 -10.79
N LEU A 438 -1.49 -2.03 -10.10
CA LEU A 438 -2.68 -2.87 -10.24
C LEU A 438 -3.78 -2.08 -10.94
N ILE A 439 -4.46 -2.73 -11.88
CA ILE A 439 -5.65 -2.21 -12.57
C ILE A 439 -6.82 -3.16 -12.33
N ALA A 440 -7.93 -2.62 -11.82
CA ALA A 440 -9.22 -3.29 -11.81
C ALA A 440 -10.04 -2.78 -12.99
N ASP A 441 -10.39 -3.67 -13.89
CA ASP A 441 -11.22 -3.41 -15.07
C ASP A 441 -12.63 -3.97 -14.83
N TYR A 442 -13.58 -3.07 -14.67
CA TYR A 442 -14.98 -3.41 -14.40
C TYR A 442 -15.79 -3.74 -15.67
N ASP A 443 -15.20 -3.61 -16.86
CA ASP A 443 -15.81 -4.06 -18.11
C ASP A 443 -15.62 -5.57 -18.31
N THR A 444 -14.43 -6.06 -17.99
CA THR A 444 -14.07 -7.48 -18.08
C THR A 444 -14.07 -8.20 -16.73
N HIS A 445 -14.30 -7.47 -15.64
CA HIS A 445 -14.28 -7.96 -14.25
C HIS A 445 -12.93 -8.56 -13.85
N THR A 446 -11.81 -8.05 -14.40
CA THR A 446 -10.48 -8.62 -14.22
C THR A 446 -9.55 -7.71 -13.41
N LEU A 447 -8.62 -8.34 -12.68
CA LEU A 447 -7.47 -7.67 -12.10
C LEU A 447 -6.25 -7.91 -13.00
N GLN A 448 -5.50 -6.85 -13.28
CA GLN A 448 -4.26 -6.92 -14.04
C GLN A 448 -3.16 -6.20 -13.28
N ALA A 449 -2.04 -6.85 -13.03
CA ALA A 449 -0.92 -6.28 -12.30
C ALA A 449 0.36 -6.26 -13.11
N ALA A 450 1.13 -5.19 -12.93
CA ALA A 450 2.53 -5.12 -13.33
C ALA A 450 3.38 -5.11 -12.06
N PHE A 451 4.02 -6.22 -11.75
CA PHE A 451 4.88 -6.34 -10.58
C PHE A 451 6.28 -5.79 -10.89
N THR A 452 6.88 -5.10 -9.93
CA THR A 452 8.28 -4.73 -10.01
C THR A 452 9.15 -5.97 -9.82
N GLY A 453 10.13 -6.12 -10.68
CA GLY A 453 11.14 -7.18 -10.57
C GLY A 453 12.36 -6.74 -9.75
N ARG A 454 13.31 -7.65 -9.59
CA ARG A 454 14.56 -7.39 -8.86
C ARG A 454 15.39 -6.25 -9.47
N GLU A 455 15.30 -6.07 -10.78
CA GLU A 455 16.00 -5.01 -11.53
C GLU A 455 15.36 -3.61 -11.32
N GLY A 456 14.25 -3.54 -10.59
CA GLY A 456 13.51 -2.32 -10.36
C GLY A 456 12.34 -2.12 -11.32
N VAL A 457 11.82 -0.90 -11.36
CA VAL A 457 10.64 -0.53 -12.16
C VAL A 457 11.01 -0.48 -13.64
N ALA A 458 10.31 -1.25 -14.46
CA ALA A 458 10.50 -1.25 -15.91
C ALA A 458 9.78 -0.05 -16.57
N ASP A 459 10.36 0.49 -17.64
CA ASP A 459 9.75 1.58 -18.42
C ASP A 459 8.41 1.16 -19.02
N MET A 460 8.36 -0.01 -19.62
CA MET A 460 7.15 -0.63 -20.16
C MET A 460 6.96 -2.01 -19.53
N PRO A 461 6.34 -2.08 -18.33
CA PRO A 461 6.14 -3.36 -17.66
C PRO A 461 5.07 -4.20 -18.35
N ASP A 462 5.23 -5.50 -18.34
CA ASP A 462 4.18 -6.43 -18.75
C ASP A 462 3.07 -6.45 -17.70
N PHE A 463 1.81 -6.34 -18.16
CA PHE A 463 0.66 -6.56 -17.32
C PHE A 463 0.28 -8.04 -17.30
N LEU A 464 0.19 -8.60 -16.12
CA LEU A 464 -0.22 -9.99 -15.90
C LEU A 464 -1.74 -10.03 -15.66
N ASP A 465 -2.43 -10.97 -16.30
CA ASP A 465 -3.83 -11.26 -16.03
C ASP A 465 -3.94 -12.12 -14.77
N LEU A 466 -4.42 -11.52 -13.67
CA LEU A 466 -4.63 -12.20 -12.38
C LEU A 466 -5.99 -12.92 -12.30
N GLY A 467 -6.80 -12.79 -13.35
CA GLY A 467 -8.11 -13.42 -13.42
C GLY A 467 -9.28 -12.54 -13.03
N VAL A 468 -10.44 -13.14 -12.97
CA VAL A 468 -11.72 -12.49 -12.62
C VAL A 468 -11.80 -12.32 -11.10
N PHE A 469 -12.24 -11.16 -10.61
CA PHE A 469 -12.39 -10.90 -9.17
C PHE A 469 -13.85 -10.89 -8.71
N TYR A 470 -14.84 -10.80 -9.63
CA TYR A 470 -16.29 -10.96 -9.31
C TYR A 470 -17.12 -11.40 -10.53
#